data_b8ffec5708228ae34be28e4430450743
#
_entry.id   b8ffec5708228ae34be28e4430450743
#
_cell.length_a   1.000
_cell.length_b   1.000
_cell.length_c   1.000
_cell.angle_alpha   90.00
_cell.angle_beta   90.00
_cell.angle_gamma   90.00
#
_symmetry.space_group_name_H-M   'P 1'
#
loop_
_entity.id
_entity.type
_entity.pdbx_description
1 polymer ?
#
loop_
_entity_poly.entity_id
_entity_poly.type
_entity_poly.pdbx_seq_one_letter_code
_entity_poly.pdbx_strand_id
1 'polypeptide(L)'
;MSQDMSQEKTMMEVTIFGQTMKIRGDADPELTLKLAEYVDQKMREAVPSPMSLSNVLYNERLARVAILAALNIAEELFQLRADKETEKNLIEEKAGALLSLLEKELQPS
;
A
#
# COMPACT_ATOMS: atom_id res chain seq x y z
N MET A 1 24.33 23.26 9.07
CA MET A 1 24.51 22.67 8.99
C MET A 1 24.12 21.46 9.08
N SER A 2 24.38 20.82 9.46
CA SER A 2 24.11 19.55 9.44
C SER A 2 22.88 19.19 9.97
N GLN A 3 22.09 20.07 10.23
CA GLN A 3 20.90 19.70 10.72
C GLN A 3 20.19 18.84 9.84
N ASP A 4 20.56 18.71 8.72
CA ASP A 4 19.89 17.82 7.87
C ASP A 4 20.07 16.42 8.20
N MET A 5 20.87 16.12 9.17
CA MET A 5 21.08 14.75 9.47
C MET A 5 19.84 14.05 9.86
N SER A 6 18.98 14.70 10.56
CA SER A 6 17.79 14.02 11.01
C SER A 6 16.80 13.81 9.88
N GLN A 7 16.97 14.56 8.81
CA GLN A 7 16.10 14.37 7.69
C GLN A 7 16.82 13.84 6.54
N GLU A 8 17.93 13.18 6.77
CA GLU A 8 18.68 12.63 5.73
C GLU A 8 17.90 11.65 4.97
N LYS A 9 17.79 11.84 3.71
CA LYS A 9 17.16 10.88 2.84
C LYS A 9 18.22 10.01 2.25
N THR A 10 18.05 8.73 2.41
CA THR A 10 19.02 7.79 1.91
C THR A 10 18.66 7.40 0.50
N MET A 11 19.64 7.46 -0.36
CA MET A 11 19.46 6.98 -1.74
C MET A 11 19.60 5.48 -1.72
N MET A 12 18.62 4.80 -2.30
CA MET A 12 18.63 3.36 -2.38
C MET A 12 18.44 2.94 -3.81
N GLU A 13 19.09 1.86 -4.16
CA GLU A 13 18.91 1.29 -5.49
C GLU A 13 17.88 0.18 -5.37
N VAL A 14 16.85 0.23 -6.18
CA VAL A 14 15.84 -0.82 -6.19
C VAL A 14 15.59 -1.24 -7.62
N THR A 15 15.14 -2.46 -7.79
CA THR A 15 14.79 -2.97 -9.10
C THR A 15 13.32 -3.33 -9.09
N ILE A 16 12.56 -2.67 -9.95
CA ILE A 16 11.13 -2.90 -10.05
C ILE A 16 10.83 -3.25 -11.50
N PHE A 17 10.24 -4.40 -11.70
CA PHE A 17 9.88 -4.87 -13.03
C PHE A 17 11.07 -4.81 -14.00
N GLY A 18 12.23 -5.23 -13.51
CA GLY A 18 13.44 -5.23 -14.32
C GLY A 18 14.11 -3.88 -14.47
N GLN A 19 13.54 -2.82 -13.94
CA GLN A 19 14.11 -1.49 -14.04
C GLN A 19 14.83 -1.15 -12.75
N THR A 20 16.12 -0.89 -12.85
CA THR A 20 16.90 -0.50 -11.68
C THR A 20 16.93 1.02 -11.59
N MET A 21 16.60 1.52 -10.43
CA MET A 21 16.56 2.95 -10.23
C MET A 21 16.98 3.30 -8.82
N LYS A 22 17.41 4.53 -8.65
CA LYS A 22 17.76 5.03 -7.34
C LYS A 22 16.63 5.89 -6.85
N ILE A 23 16.16 5.59 -5.67
CA ILE A 23 15.09 6.38 -5.08
C ILE A 23 15.57 6.96 -3.77
N ARG A 24 14.95 8.06 -3.41
CA ARG A 24 15.29 8.72 -2.18
C ARG A 24 14.17 8.44 -1.19
N GLY A 25 14.49 7.72 -0.14
CA GLY A 25 13.51 7.35 0.84
C GLY A 25 13.66 8.13 2.11
N ASP A 26 12.55 8.51 2.68
CA ASP A 26 12.54 9.16 3.96
C ASP A 26 12.47 8.15 5.05
N ALA A 27 12.07 6.96 4.72
CA ALA A 27 11.77 5.99 5.73
C ALA A 27 12.87 4.98 5.88
N ASP A 28 12.63 4.02 6.71
CA ASP A 28 13.47 2.88 6.95
C ASP A 28 13.79 2.20 5.62
N PRO A 29 15.06 1.94 5.34
CA PRO A 29 15.42 1.23 4.11
C PRO A 29 14.73 -0.10 3.92
N GLU A 30 14.47 -0.82 5.01
CA GLU A 30 13.77 -2.09 4.91
C GLU A 30 12.36 -1.91 4.40
N LEU A 31 11.70 -0.87 4.85
CA LEU A 31 10.35 -0.57 4.40
C LEU A 31 10.38 -0.21 2.91
N THR A 32 11.36 0.57 2.50
CA THR A 32 11.48 0.95 1.11
C THR A 32 11.66 -0.28 0.22
N LEU A 33 12.47 -1.23 0.67
CA LEU A 33 12.64 -2.46 -0.09
C LEU A 33 11.35 -3.25 -0.18
N LYS A 34 10.60 -3.32 0.90
CA LYS A 34 9.32 -4.03 0.89
C LYS A 34 8.33 -3.37 -0.05
N LEU A 35 8.33 -2.05 -0.07
CA LEU A 35 7.45 -1.34 -0.98
C LEU A 35 7.83 -1.61 -2.43
N ALA A 36 9.12 -1.62 -2.73
CA ALA A 36 9.59 -1.89 -4.07
C ALA A 36 9.22 -3.31 -4.49
N GLU A 37 9.37 -4.27 -3.60
CA GLU A 37 9.01 -5.66 -3.89
C GLU A 37 7.52 -5.79 -4.14
N TYR A 38 6.73 -5.07 -3.37
CA TYR A 38 5.30 -5.13 -3.53
C TYR A 38 4.87 -4.57 -4.89
N VAL A 39 5.44 -3.44 -5.27
CA VAL A 39 5.14 -2.83 -6.57
C VAL A 39 5.59 -3.74 -7.70
N ASP A 40 6.79 -4.33 -7.56
CA ASP A 40 7.30 -5.26 -8.54
C ASP A 40 6.33 -6.43 -8.74
N GLN A 41 5.86 -6.98 -7.65
CA GLN A 41 4.92 -8.09 -7.73
C GLN A 41 3.60 -7.66 -8.38
N LYS A 42 3.10 -6.49 -8.03
CA LYS A 42 1.85 -6.01 -8.61
C LYS A 42 2.00 -5.76 -10.12
N MET A 43 3.15 -5.30 -10.54
CA MET A 43 3.38 -5.10 -11.95
C MET A 43 3.44 -6.43 -12.68
N ARG A 44 4.08 -7.43 -12.08
CA ARG A 44 4.15 -8.75 -12.70
C ARG A 44 2.77 -9.38 -12.81
N GLU A 45 1.93 -9.17 -11.82
CA GLU A 45 0.55 -9.68 -11.86
C GLU A 45 -0.29 -8.97 -12.90
N ALA A 46 0.04 -7.75 -13.23
CA ALA A 46 -0.73 -6.97 -14.19
C ALA A 46 -0.38 -7.30 -15.63
N VAL A 47 0.67 -8.07 -15.85
CA VAL A 47 1.09 -8.43 -17.19
C VAL A 47 0.18 -9.53 -17.72
N PRO A 48 -0.46 -9.31 -18.85
CA PRO A 48 -1.24 -10.39 -19.45
C PRO A 48 -0.29 -11.44 -20.00
N SER A 49 -0.64 -12.68 -19.86
CA SER A 49 0.20 -13.77 -20.31
C SER A 49 -0.40 -14.41 -21.54
N PRO A 50 0.41 -14.79 -22.48
CA PRO A 50 1.84 -14.55 -22.61
C PRO A 50 2.08 -13.16 -23.16
N MET A 51 3.07 -12.50 -22.60
CA MET A 51 3.37 -11.19 -23.05
C MET A 51 4.60 -11.22 -23.91
N SER A 52 4.42 -10.84 -25.14
CA SER A 52 5.54 -10.79 -26.04
C SER A 52 6.08 -9.37 -25.97
N LEU A 53 7.27 -9.22 -25.47
CA LEU A 53 7.86 -7.91 -25.33
C LEU A 53 8.72 -7.62 -26.54
N SER A 54 8.17 -6.93 -27.49
CA SER A 54 8.97 -6.47 -28.58
C SER A 54 9.61 -5.17 -28.10
N ASN A 55 10.83 -4.93 -28.47
CA ASN A 55 11.56 -3.76 -28.03
C ASN A 55 10.87 -2.46 -28.44
N VAL A 56 10.20 -2.49 -29.55
CA VAL A 56 9.55 -1.28 -30.05
C VAL A 56 8.42 -0.83 -29.15
N LEU A 57 7.70 -1.77 -28.58
CA LEU A 57 6.54 -1.43 -27.75
C LEU A 57 6.80 -1.57 -26.27
N TYR A 58 8.06 -1.82 -25.92
CA TYR A 58 8.37 -2.11 -24.53
C TYR A 58 7.99 -0.96 -23.59
N ASN A 59 8.34 0.26 -23.95
CA ASN A 59 8.06 1.41 -23.10
C ASN A 59 6.57 1.65 -22.95
N GLU A 60 5.81 1.46 -24.02
CA GLU A 60 4.37 1.64 -23.94
C GLU A 60 3.75 0.57 -23.06
N ARG A 61 4.22 -0.66 -23.20
CA ARG A 61 3.72 -1.74 -22.38
C ARG A 61 4.09 -1.55 -20.91
N LEU A 62 5.30 -1.08 -20.68
CA LEU A 62 5.76 -0.82 -19.32
C LEU A 62 4.87 0.22 -18.67
N ALA A 63 4.57 1.30 -19.38
CA ALA A 63 3.71 2.33 -18.84
C ALA A 63 2.32 1.79 -18.54
N ARG A 64 1.79 0.97 -19.44
CA ARG A 64 0.47 0.40 -19.25
C ARG A 64 0.43 -0.54 -18.06
N VAL A 65 1.46 -1.38 -17.92
CA VAL A 65 1.54 -2.28 -16.78
C VAL A 65 1.65 -1.50 -15.48
N ALA A 66 2.42 -0.41 -15.49
CA ALA A 66 2.56 0.41 -14.30
C ALA A 66 1.23 1.04 -13.90
N ILE A 67 0.47 1.51 -14.88
CA ILE A 67 -0.83 2.10 -14.61
C ILE A 67 -1.79 1.06 -14.04
N LEU A 68 -1.82 -0.13 -14.64
CA LEU A 68 -2.69 -1.18 -14.14
C LEU A 68 -2.30 -1.61 -12.74
N ALA A 69 -1.01 -1.73 -12.47
CA ALA A 69 -0.54 -2.07 -11.14
C ALA A 69 -0.94 -1.00 -10.13
N ALA A 70 -0.79 0.26 -10.52
CA ALA A 70 -1.16 1.36 -9.65
C ALA A 70 -2.64 1.35 -9.34
N LEU A 71 -3.48 1.03 -10.33
CA LEU A 71 -4.92 0.94 -10.11
C LEU A 71 -5.24 -0.20 -9.17
N ASN A 72 -4.56 -1.33 -9.31
CA ASN A 72 -4.78 -2.46 -8.42
C ASN A 72 -4.39 -2.13 -6.99
N ILE A 73 -3.28 -1.43 -6.82
CA ILE A 73 -2.83 -1.03 -5.49
C ILE A 73 -3.81 -0.03 -4.89
N ALA A 74 -4.30 0.90 -5.69
CA ALA A 74 -5.28 1.87 -5.22
C ALA A 74 -6.57 1.18 -4.78
N GLU A 75 -6.97 0.17 -5.54
CA GLU A 75 -8.16 -0.60 -5.20
C GLU A 75 -7.99 -1.29 -3.86
N GLU A 76 -6.83 -1.89 -3.64
CA GLU A 76 -6.54 -2.54 -2.37
C GLU A 76 -6.57 -1.54 -1.23
N LEU A 77 -6.02 -0.35 -1.47
CA LEU A 77 -6.00 0.68 -0.45
C LEU A 77 -7.42 1.11 -0.09
N PHE A 78 -8.26 1.32 -1.08
CA PHE A 78 -9.64 1.72 -0.81
C PHE A 78 -10.41 0.60 -0.13
N GLN A 79 -10.13 -0.64 -0.50
CA GLN A 79 -10.77 -1.77 0.14
C GLN A 79 -10.37 -1.87 1.62
N LEU A 80 -9.09 -1.67 1.90
CA LEU A 80 -8.61 -1.69 3.27
C LEU A 80 -9.23 -0.58 4.10
N ARG A 81 -9.39 0.59 3.51
CA ARG A 81 -10.03 1.71 4.20
C ARG A 81 -11.48 1.42 4.51
N ALA A 82 -12.17 0.80 3.57
CA ALA A 82 -13.57 0.45 3.77
C ALA A 82 -13.70 -0.61 4.86
N ASP A 83 -12.82 -1.61 4.86
CA ASP A 83 -12.83 -2.65 5.87
C ASP A 83 -12.55 -2.08 7.24
N LYS A 84 -11.63 -1.13 7.31
CA LYS A 84 -11.27 -0.52 8.58
C LYS A 84 -12.43 0.30 9.12
N GLU A 85 -13.12 0.98 8.26
CA GLU A 85 -14.28 1.77 8.65
C GLU A 85 -15.40 0.87 9.15
N THR A 86 -15.63 -0.23 8.46
CA THR A 86 -16.64 -1.21 8.86
C THR A 86 -16.31 -1.79 10.23
N GLU A 87 -15.04 -2.15 10.43
CA GLU A 87 -14.57 -2.70 11.68
C GLU A 87 -14.77 -1.71 12.80
N LYS A 88 -14.43 -0.45 12.56
CA LYS A 88 -14.57 0.58 13.55
C LYS A 88 -16.04 0.77 13.93
N ASN A 89 -16.92 0.80 12.94
CA ASN A 89 -18.34 0.95 13.19
C ASN A 89 -18.89 -0.23 13.98
N LEU A 90 -18.43 -1.42 13.68
CA LEU A 90 -18.87 -2.60 14.37
C LEU A 90 -18.44 -2.59 15.82
N ILE A 91 -17.20 -2.17 16.08
CA ILE A 91 -16.70 -2.07 17.44
C ILE A 91 -17.48 -1.04 18.22
N GLU A 92 -17.76 0.11 17.62
CA GLU A 92 -18.54 1.16 18.27
C GLU A 92 -19.95 0.69 18.58
N GLU A 93 -20.53 -0.05 17.67
CA GLU A 93 -21.86 -0.57 17.86
C GLU A 93 -21.90 -1.56 19.02
N LYS A 94 -20.95 -2.47 19.06
CA LYS A 94 -20.88 -3.45 20.13
C LYS A 94 -20.56 -2.83 21.48
N ALA A 95 -19.69 -1.83 21.48
CA ALA A 95 -19.37 -1.13 22.71
C ALA A 95 -20.58 -0.40 23.24
N GLY A 96 -21.38 0.19 22.34
CA GLY A 96 -22.60 0.86 22.73
C GLY A 96 -23.62 -0.11 23.31
N ALA A 97 -23.74 -1.28 22.71
CA ALA A 97 -24.64 -2.29 23.21
C ALA A 97 -24.26 -2.77 24.60
N LEU A 98 -22.96 -2.98 24.80
CA LEU A 98 -22.46 -3.39 26.11
C LEU A 98 -22.71 -2.32 27.16
N LEU A 99 -22.49 -1.08 26.80
CA LEU A 99 -22.70 0.02 27.71
C LEU A 99 -24.18 0.11 28.12
N SER A 100 -25.07 -0.09 27.17
CA SER A 100 -26.50 -0.09 27.46
C SER A 100 -26.87 -1.20 28.41
N LEU A 101 -26.30 -2.38 28.23
CA LEU A 101 -26.57 -3.49 29.12
C LEU A 101 -26.06 -3.21 30.52
N LEU A 102 -24.88 -2.63 30.64
CA LEU A 102 -24.32 -2.30 31.93
C LEU A 102 -25.16 -1.25 32.63
N GLU A 103 -25.65 -0.28 31.89
CA GLU A 103 -26.49 0.73 32.48
C GLU A 103 -27.79 0.14 33.04
N LYS A 104 -28.34 -0.82 32.31
CA LYS A 104 -29.51 -1.50 32.77
C LYS A 104 -29.25 -2.27 34.05
N GLU A 105 -28.12 -2.93 34.13
CA GLU A 105 -27.79 -3.71 35.31
C GLU A 105 -27.57 -2.82 36.54
N LEU A 106 -27.10 -1.62 36.34
CA LEU A 106 -26.82 -0.72 37.43
C LEU A 106 -27.99 0.10 37.85
N GLN A 107 -29.10 0.08 37.13
CA GLN A 107 -30.24 0.83 37.49
C GLN A 107 -30.93 0.19 38.68
N PRO A 108 -31.30 0.95 39.68
CA PRO A 108 -32.05 0.39 40.81
C PRO A 108 -33.44 0.06 40.33
N SER A 109 -33.95 -1.03 40.77
CA SER A 109 -35.29 -1.45 40.35
C SER A 109 -36.36 -0.81 41.18
#